data_ce6ea14da5d2e4ad9f5399530aa66308
#
_entry.id   ce6ea14da5d2e4ad9f5399530aa66308
#
_cell.length_a   1.000
_cell.length_b   1.000
_cell.length_c   1.000
_cell.angle_alpha   90.00
_cell.angle_beta   90.00
_cell.angle_gamma   90.00
#
_symmetry.space_group_name_H-M   'P 1'
#
loop_
_entity.id
_entity.type
_entity.pdbx_description
1 polymer ?
#
loop_
_entity_poly.entity_id
_entity_poly.type
_entity_poly.pdbx_seq_one_letter_code
_entity_poly.pdbx_strand_id
1 'polypeptide(L)'
;MAQLEVLISGGFQGPYSHLLPSFEKMTGITVITKSGASQGSGPKTIKAQLVTGVTADVVILSREGLAELIAENKIVPNSDVDLAQAPLGLAVPTGNAKPDISSTKAFADALVKAKKIVVPGSTSGIYLSKELFPKLGISEQISVQITERGSQATAALAAREANIAVQPSSELVNISGIDYVGPLPNSIQLIQTFAAARVMNSSNSEAAKKLIEYLSSPNAAEPIKNGGMNLVR
;
A
#
# COMPACT_ATOMS: atom_id res chain seq x y z
N MET A 1 -8.19 30.09 -1.68
CA MET A 1 -8.65 28.71 -1.93
C MET A 1 -8.14 27.86 -0.78
N ALA A 2 -8.96 26.96 -0.25
CA ALA A 2 -8.50 26.06 0.82
C ALA A 2 -7.47 25.07 0.25
N GLN A 3 -6.38 24.86 0.98
CA GLN A 3 -5.32 23.92 0.64
C GLN A 3 -5.31 22.81 1.68
N LEU A 4 -5.27 21.56 1.23
CA LEU A 4 -5.29 20.37 2.05
C LEU A 4 -3.99 19.60 1.87
N GLU A 5 -3.35 19.17 2.95
CA GLU A 5 -2.15 18.35 2.91
C GLU A 5 -2.48 16.88 3.23
N VAL A 6 -2.04 15.96 2.37
CA VAL A 6 -2.27 14.52 2.50
C VAL A 6 -0.95 13.77 2.54
N LEU A 7 -0.77 12.89 3.54
CA LEU A 7 0.27 11.87 3.57
C LEU A 7 -0.33 10.53 3.19
N ILE A 8 0.16 9.91 2.11
CA ILE A 8 -0.41 8.67 1.58
C ILE A 8 0.64 7.58 1.40
N SER A 9 0.26 6.34 1.73
CA SER A 9 1.06 5.16 1.40
C SER A 9 0.73 4.60 0.00
N GLY A 10 1.65 3.83 -0.56
CA GLY A 10 1.56 3.34 -1.95
C GLY A 10 0.31 2.52 -2.24
N GLY A 11 -0.18 1.75 -1.27
CA GLY A 11 -1.26 0.79 -1.50
C GLY A 11 -2.59 1.39 -1.97
N PHE A 12 -2.91 2.64 -1.63
CA PHE A 12 -4.11 3.34 -2.13
C PHE A 12 -3.78 4.44 -3.15
N GLN A 13 -2.52 4.59 -3.52
CA GLN A 13 -2.06 5.69 -4.39
C GLN A 13 -2.74 5.67 -5.78
N GLY A 14 -2.93 4.49 -6.38
CA GLY A 14 -3.55 4.36 -7.70
C GLY A 14 -4.99 4.91 -7.74
N PRO A 15 -5.93 4.36 -6.96
CA PRO A 15 -7.29 4.89 -6.86
C PRO A 15 -7.33 6.38 -6.48
N TYR A 16 -6.52 6.78 -5.50
CA TYR A 16 -6.43 8.17 -5.04
C TYR A 16 -6.05 9.12 -6.18
N SER A 17 -4.99 8.81 -6.93
CA SER A 17 -4.52 9.68 -8.03
C SER A 17 -5.54 9.81 -9.14
N HIS A 18 -6.37 8.78 -9.35
CA HIS A 18 -7.47 8.83 -10.33
C HIS A 18 -8.63 9.72 -9.86
N LEU A 19 -8.94 9.66 -8.56
CA LEU A 19 -10.07 10.39 -7.96
C LEU A 19 -9.77 11.87 -7.70
N LEU A 20 -8.51 12.20 -7.38
CA LEU A 20 -8.12 13.52 -6.91
C LEU A 20 -8.50 14.68 -7.86
N PRO A 21 -8.25 14.62 -9.19
CA PRO A 21 -8.59 15.73 -10.08
C PRO A 21 -10.09 16.07 -10.08
N SER A 22 -10.96 15.05 -9.96
CA SER A 22 -12.41 15.25 -9.90
C SER A 22 -12.83 15.89 -8.57
N PHE A 23 -12.23 15.48 -7.46
CA PHE A 23 -12.43 16.10 -6.15
C PHE A 23 -12.04 17.59 -6.16
N GLU A 24 -10.87 17.92 -6.66
CA GLU A 24 -10.37 19.30 -6.73
C GLU A 24 -11.26 20.17 -7.60
N LYS A 25 -11.66 19.66 -8.77
CA LYS A 25 -12.58 20.36 -9.69
C LYS A 25 -13.94 20.62 -9.06
N MET A 26 -14.48 19.63 -8.33
CA MET A 26 -15.82 19.72 -7.74
C MET A 26 -15.86 20.67 -6.52
N THR A 27 -14.79 20.68 -5.73
CA THR A 27 -14.77 21.40 -4.44
C THR A 27 -14.02 22.71 -4.46
N GLY A 28 -13.14 22.93 -5.44
CA GLY A 28 -12.20 24.07 -5.45
C GLY A 28 -11.09 23.96 -4.38
N ILE A 29 -10.94 22.80 -3.72
CA ILE A 29 -9.91 22.56 -2.72
C ILE A 29 -8.68 21.99 -3.45
N THR A 30 -7.53 22.66 -3.32
CA THR A 30 -6.25 22.15 -3.84
C THR A 30 -5.64 21.19 -2.83
N VAL A 31 -5.14 20.03 -3.30
CA VAL A 31 -4.55 19.00 -2.44
C VAL A 31 -3.06 18.83 -2.71
N ILE A 32 -2.24 19.04 -1.68
CA ILE A 32 -0.81 18.72 -1.70
C ILE A 32 -0.60 17.32 -1.17
N THR A 33 -0.10 16.43 -2.01
CA THR A 33 0.14 15.03 -1.66
C THR A 33 1.61 14.76 -1.38
N LYS A 34 1.89 14.18 -0.23
CA LYS A 34 3.21 13.67 0.17
C LYS A 34 3.12 12.16 0.36
N SER A 35 4.17 11.44 -0.01
CA SER A 35 4.18 9.99 0.08
C SER A 35 4.91 9.49 1.32
N GLY A 36 4.45 8.35 1.88
CA GLY A 36 5.12 7.67 2.99
C GLY A 36 4.86 6.16 2.97
N ALA A 37 5.59 5.40 3.79
CA ALA A 37 5.27 4.01 4.06
C ALA A 37 4.26 3.91 5.22
N SER A 38 3.37 2.90 5.17
CA SER A 38 2.38 2.67 6.25
C SER A 38 3.05 2.32 7.57
N GLN A 39 4.07 1.46 7.54
CA GLN A 39 4.83 0.97 8.70
C GLN A 39 6.31 0.86 8.36
N GLY A 40 7.12 0.51 9.35
CA GLY A 40 8.55 0.32 9.23
C GLY A 40 9.33 1.24 10.18
N SER A 41 10.66 1.17 10.13
CA SER A 41 11.55 1.95 10.99
C SER A 41 12.25 3.12 10.29
N GLY A 42 12.02 3.28 8.98
CA GLY A 42 12.70 4.30 8.18
C GLY A 42 12.07 5.71 8.32
N PRO A 43 12.83 6.77 7.97
CA PRO A 43 12.38 8.15 8.05
C PRO A 43 11.25 8.49 7.07
N LYS A 44 11.02 7.64 6.07
CA LYS A 44 9.96 7.78 5.08
C LYS A 44 8.62 7.18 5.50
N THR A 45 8.51 6.62 6.71
CA THR A 45 7.19 6.22 7.23
C THR A 45 6.33 7.44 7.50
N ILE A 46 5.00 7.31 7.33
CA ILE A 46 4.05 8.40 7.64
C ILE A 46 4.20 8.84 9.10
N LYS A 47 4.36 7.86 10.01
CA LYS A 47 4.61 8.10 11.44
C LYS A 47 5.86 8.97 11.67
N ALA A 48 7.00 8.58 11.11
CA ALA A 48 8.25 9.34 11.28
C ALA A 48 8.14 10.76 10.72
N GLN A 49 7.48 10.93 9.57
CA GLN A 49 7.25 12.23 8.97
C GLN A 49 6.41 13.14 9.89
N LEU A 50 5.30 12.63 10.47
CA LEU A 50 4.47 13.39 11.42
C LEU A 50 5.24 13.73 12.72
N VAL A 51 6.10 12.82 13.20
CA VAL A 51 6.93 13.06 14.39
C VAL A 51 7.98 14.14 14.14
N THR A 52 8.56 14.19 12.93
CA THR A 52 9.55 15.21 12.54
C THR A 52 8.94 16.55 12.10
N GLY A 53 7.62 16.71 12.23
CA GLY A 53 6.94 17.98 12.00
C GLY A 53 6.44 18.18 10.56
N VAL A 54 6.42 17.12 9.73
CA VAL A 54 5.73 17.22 8.43
C VAL A 54 4.24 17.36 8.67
N THR A 55 3.67 18.45 8.16
CA THR A 55 2.24 18.76 8.29
C THR A 55 1.41 17.88 7.37
N ALA A 56 0.26 17.45 7.85
CA ALA A 56 -0.79 16.79 7.08
C ALA A 56 -2.16 17.03 7.74
N ASP A 57 -3.18 17.08 6.92
CA ASP A 57 -4.58 17.16 7.37
C ASP A 57 -5.24 15.77 7.35
N VAL A 58 -4.83 14.96 6.37
CA VAL A 58 -5.31 13.58 6.17
C VAL A 58 -4.14 12.63 6.01
N VAL A 59 -4.23 11.47 6.62
CA VAL A 59 -3.37 10.33 6.35
C VAL A 59 -4.16 9.22 5.66
N ILE A 60 -3.52 8.51 4.70
CA ILE A 60 -4.08 7.35 4.01
C ILE A 60 -3.05 6.24 4.04
N LEU A 61 -3.31 5.17 4.81
CA LEU A 61 -2.34 4.10 5.03
C LEU A 61 -3.02 2.78 5.44
N SER A 62 -2.25 1.72 5.63
CA SER A 62 -2.80 0.46 6.14
C SER A 62 -3.36 0.60 7.55
N ARG A 63 -4.33 -0.24 7.90
CA ARG A 63 -4.94 -0.26 9.24
C ARG A 63 -3.93 -0.47 10.35
N GLU A 64 -2.90 -1.27 10.12
CA GLU A 64 -1.82 -1.52 11.07
C GLU A 64 -1.02 -0.23 11.35
N GLY A 65 -0.62 0.48 10.29
CA GLY A 65 0.07 1.77 10.45
C GLY A 65 -0.83 2.85 11.07
N LEU A 66 -2.12 2.86 10.73
CA LEU A 66 -3.09 3.77 11.33
C LEU A 66 -3.28 3.49 12.83
N ALA A 67 -3.31 2.22 13.24
CA ALA A 67 -3.40 1.85 14.65
C ALA A 67 -2.23 2.40 15.48
N GLU A 68 -1.01 2.41 14.92
CA GLU A 68 0.14 3.04 15.57
C GLU A 68 -0.06 4.56 15.78
N LEU A 69 -0.60 5.25 14.77
CA LEU A 69 -0.87 6.68 14.85
C LEU A 69 -1.98 7.01 15.85
N ILE A 70 -3.01 6.17 15.93
CA ILE A 70 -4.10 6.30 16.92
C ILE A 70 -3.55 6.10 18.34
N ALA A 71 -2.73 5.08 18.56
CA ALA A 71 -2.10 4.82 19.85
C ALA A 71 -1.20 5.98 20.34
N GLU A 72 -0.63 6.75 19.41
CA GLU A 72 0.19 7.94 19.70
C GLU A 72 -0.61 9.24 19.72
N ASN A 73 -1.94 9.18 19.70
CA ASN A 73 -2.83 10.37 19.69
C ASN A 73 -2.55 11.35 18.54
N LYS A 74 -2.13 10.83 17.37
CA LYS A 74 -1.88 11.65 16.17
C LYS A 74 -3.14 11.82 15.30
N ILE A 75 -4.19 11.06 15.59
CA ILE A 75 -5.43 10.98 14.78
C ILE A 75 -6.61 11.50 15.59
N VAL A 76 -7.49 12.26 14.94
CA VAL A 76 -8.75 12.70 15.54
C VAL A 76 -9.61 11.46 15.85
N PRO A 77 -10.09 11.28 17.08
CA PRO A 77 -10.92 10.14 17.45
C PRO A 77 -12.13 9.94 16.52
N ASN A 78 -12.40 8.70 16.12
CA ASN A 78 -13.53 8.30 15.27
C ASN A 78 -13.57 9.02 13.91
N SER A 79 -12.41 9.47 13.40
CA SER A 79 -12.33 10.09 12.07
C SER A 79 -11.88 9.13 10.98
N ASP A 80 -11.52 7.92 11.35
CA ASP A 80 -10.98 6.91 10.45
C ASP A 80 -12.07 6.20 9.67
N VAL A 81 -11.84 6.01 8.37
CA VAL A 81 -12.76 5.35 7.45
C VAL A 81 -11.97 4.36 6.60
N ASP A 82 -12.43 3.12 6.53
CA ASP A 82 -11.90 2.12 5.60
C ASP A 82 -12.27 2.49 4.17
N LEU A 83 -11.27 2.48 3.28
CA LEU A 83 -11.43 2.85 1.88
C LEU A 83 -11.49 1.63 0.96
N ALA A 84 -10.54 0.71 1.11
CA ALA A 84 -10.41 -0.45 0.25
C ALA A 84 -9.54 -1.54 0.88
N GLN A 85 -9.62 -2.74 0.33
CA GLN A 85 -8.85 -3.90 0.71
C GLN A 85 -7.98 -4.38 -0.46
N ALA A 86 -6.69 -4.59 -0.22
CA ALA A 86 -5.76 -5.14 -1.20
C ALA A 86 -5.26 -6.51 -0.74
N PRO A 87 -5.52 -7.60 -1.50
CA PRO A 87 -4.84 -8.87 -1.29
C PRO A 87 -3.36 -8.72 -1.64
N LEU A 88 -2.48 -9.50 -1.02
CA LEU A 88 -1.13 -9.64 -1.52
C LEU A 88 -1.12 -10.40 -2.85
N GLY A 89 -0.22 -10.01 -3.73
CA GLY A 89 0.00 -10.63 -5.01
C GLY A 89 1.47 -10.76 -5.34
N LEU A 90 1.73 -11.42 -6.46
CA LEU A 90 3.05 -11.67 -7.00
C LEU A 90 3.17 -11.07 -8.40
N ALA A 91 4.32 -10.49 -8.70
CA ALA A 91 4.69 -10.05 -10.04
C ALA A 91 6.10 -10.52 -10.42
N VAL A 92 6.33 -10.58 -11.73
CA VAL A 92 7.62 -10.89 -12.37
C VAL A 92 8.00 -9.75 -13.32
N PRO A 93 9.30 -9.61 -13.72
CA PRO A 93 9.67 -8.68 -14.78
C PRO A 93 8.91 -8.99 -16.08
N THR A 94 8.53 -7.96 -16.82
CA THR A 94 7.82 -8.09 -18.09
C THR A 94 8.54 -9.05 -19.05
N GLY A 95 7.76 -9.98 -19.63
CA GLY A 95 8.24 -11.01 -20.55
C GLY A 95 8.82 -12.25 -19.87
N ASN A 96 8.95 -12.28 -18.55
CA ASN A 96 9.33 -13.51 -17.85
C ASN A 96 8.13 -14.47 -17.74
N ALA A 97 8.41 -15.78 -17.73
CA ALA A 97 7.37 -16.77 -17.51
C ALA A 97 6.71 -16.58 -16.13
N LYS A 98 5.39 -16.53 -16.11
CA LYS A 98 4.62 -16.45 -14.87
C LYS A 98 4.68 -17.78 -14.14
N PRO A 99 5.16 -17.84 -12.88
CA PRO A 99 5.19 -19.07 -12.11
C PRO A 99 3.78 -19.50 -11.70
N ASP A 100 3.63 -20.81 -11.47
CA ASP A 100 2.43 -21.33 -10.78
C ASP A 100 2.47 -20.91 -9.30
N ILE A 101 1.41 -20.28 -8.84
CA ILE A 101 1.18 -19.87 -7.45
C ILE A 101 -0.20 -20.33 -6.96
N SER A 102 -0.79 -21.34 -7.59
CA SER A 102 -2.14 -21.83 -7.29
C SER A 102 -2.31 -22.48 -5.92
N SER A 103 -1.21 -22.88 -5.28
CA SER A 103 -1.18 -23.48 -3.95
C SER A 103 -0.03 -22.92 -3.11
N THR A 104 -0.11 -23.09 -1.78
CA THR A 104 0.97 -22.72 -0.85
C THR A 104 2.31 -23.36 -1.26
N LYS A 105 2.28 -24.66 -1.67
CA LYS A 105 3.48 -25.35 -2.12
C LYS A 105 4.02 -24.76 -3.43
N ALA A 106 3.18 -24.54 -4.42
CA ALA A 106 3.58 -23.96 -5.70
C ALA A 106 4.17 -22.55 -5.52
N PHE A 107 3.56 -21.73 -4.65
CA PHE A 107 4.10 -20.43 -4.29
C PHE A 107 5.49 -20.53 -3.66
N ALA A 108 5.68 -21.42 -2.67
CA ALA A 108 6.99 -21.61 -2.03
C ALA A 108 8.05 -22.09 -3.04
N ASP A 109 7.71 -23.08 -3.88
CA ASP A 109 8.60 -23.60 -4.93
C ASP A 109 8.98 -22.50 -5.94
N ALA A 110 8.03 -21.63 -6.32
CA ALA A 110 8.28 -20.51 -7.21
C ALA A 110 9.29 -19.51 -6.62
N LEU A 111 9.17 -19.18 -5.33
CA LEU A 111 10.11 -18.28 -4.63
C LEU A 111 11.50 -18.91 -4.53
N VAL A 112 11.59 -20.19 -4.16
CA VAL A 112 12.86 -20.91 -4.04
C VAL A 112 13.56 -21.01 -5.41
N LYS A 113 12.81 -21.26 -6.48
CA LYS A 113 13.34 -21.27 -7.85
C LYS A 113 13.82 -19.89 -8.29
N ALA A 114 13.10 -18.84 -7.95
CA ALA A 114 13.44 -17.47 -8.32
C ALA A 114 14.66 -16.94 -7.57
N LYS A 115 14.89 -17.37 -6.33
CA LYS A 115 15.98 -17.00 -5.41
C LYS A 115 16.01 -15.54 -5.00
N LYS A 116 15.89 -14.58 -5.90
CA LYS A 116 15.94 -13.14 -5.62
C LYS A 116 14.53 -12.56 -5.55
N ILE A 117 14.10 -12.23 -4.34
CA ILE A 117 12.76 -11.71 -4.04
C ILE A 117 12.89 -10.29 -3.53
N VAL A 118 12.00 -9.39 -3.96
CA VAL A 118 11.90 -8.04 -3.41
C VAL A 118 10.55 -7.83 -2.73
N VAL A 119 10.57 -7.22 -1.55
CA VAL A 119 9.38 -6.88 -0.76
C VAL A 119 9.53 -5.47 -0.17
N PRO A 120 8.45 -4.73 0.09
CA PRO A 120 8.53 -3.46 0.81
C PRO A 120 8.79 -3.69 2.30
N GLY A 121 9.50 -2.79 2.96
CA GLY A 121 9.74 -2.80 4.42
C GLY A 121 8.55 -2.26 5.24
N SER A 122 7.35 -2.38 4.71
CA SER A 122 6.10 -1.96 5.33
C SER A 122 5.26 -3.19 5.72
N THR A 123 3.99 -3.00 6.04
CA THR A 123 3.07 -4.04 6.57
C THR A 123 3.18 -5.39 5.85
N SER A 124 3.07 -5.39 4.52
CA SER A 124 3.17 -6.64 3.74
C SER A 124 4.53 -7.32 3.85
N GLY A 125 5.61 -6.56 3.76
CA GLY A 125 6.95 -7.13 3.83
C GLY A 125 7.32 -7.59 5.25
N ILE A 126 6.77 -6.95 6.29
CA ILE A 126 6.88 -7.42 7.68
C ILE A 126 6.24 -8.80 7.80
N TYR A 127 4.99 -8.95 7.34
CA TYR A 127 4.29 -10.24 7.30
C TYR A 127 5.07 -11.29 6.52
N LEU A 128 5.50 -10.97 5.30
CA LEU A 128 6.23 -11.90 4.43
C LEU A 128 7.53 -12.37 5.06
N SER A 129 8.37 -11.43 5.53
CA SER A 129 9.72 -11.74 6.01
C SER A 129 9.76 -12.28 7.44
N LYS A 130 8.84 -11.85 8.30
CA LYS A 130 8.83 -12.22 9.72
C LYS A 130 7.94 -13.42 10.05
N GLU A 131 6.93 -13.67 9.22
CA GLU A 131 5.92 -14.69 9.50
C GLU A 131 5.86 -15.74 8.38
N LEU A 132 5.54 -15.33 7.14
CA LEU A 132 5.23 -16.29 6.08
C LEU A 132 6.45 -17.08 5.61
N PHE A 133 7.56 -16.43 5.25
CA PHE A 133 8.74 -17.14 4.73
C PHE A 133 9.34 -18.10 5.77
N PRO A 134 9.45 -17.75 7.06
CA PRO A 134 9.83 -18.71 8.10
C PRO A 134 8.85 -19.87 8.23
N LYS A 135 7.52 -19.60 8.22
CA LYS A 135 6.48 -20.63 8.30
C LYS A 135 6.53 -21.62 7.12
N LEU A 136 6.91 -21.13 5.93
CA LEU A 136 7.10 -21.97 4.73
C LEU A 136 8.45 -22.71 4.71
N GLY A 137 9.36 -22.41 5.64
CA GLY A 137 10.70 -23.03 5.70
C GLY A 137 11.62 -22.63 4.55
N ILE A 138 11.39 -21.46 3.92
CA ILE A 138 12.15 -21.03 2.74
C ILE A 138 13.12 -19.88 3.01
N SER A 139 13.16 -19.33 4.21
CA SER A 139 13.97 -18.14 4.54
C SER A 139 15.45 -18.28 4.15
N GLU A 140 16.06 -19.45 4.39
CA GLU A 140 17.46 -19.72 4.07
C GLU A 140 17.69 -20.09 2.58
N GLN A 141 16.61 -20.26 1.81
CA GLN A 141 16.67 -20.69 0.42
C GLN A 141 16.52 -19.55 -0.58
N ILE A 142 16.11 -18.37 -0.08
CA ILE A 142 15.84 -17.17 -0.87
C ILE A 142 16.65 -15.97 -0.37
N SER A 143 16.99 -15.07 -1.27
CA SER A 143 17.55 -13.75 -0.93
C SER A 143 16.45 -12.71 -1.02
N VAL A 144 16.15 -12.06 0.09
CA VAL A 144 15.09 -11.05 0.17
C VAL A 144 15.69 -9.65 0.25
N GLN A 145 15.44 -8.85 -0.78
CA GLN A 145 15.70 -7.42 -0.79
C GLN A 145 14.51 -6.69 -0.17
N ILE A 146 14.75 -5.94 0.89
CA ILE A 146 13.73 -5.11 1.53
C ILE A 146 13.93 -3.66 1.11
N THR A 147 12.91 -3.03 0.56
CA THR A 147 12.91 -1.62 0.15
C THR A 147 12.10 -0.79 1.13
N GLU A 148 12.35 0.51 1.22
CA GLU A 148 11.58 1.38 2.13
C GLU A 148 10.09 1.45 1.76
N ARG A 149 9.76 1.32 0.46
CA ARG A 149 8.40 1.50 -0.06
C ARG A 149 8.10 0.52 -1.20
N GLY A 150 6.81 0.24 -1.43
CA GLY A 150 6.34 -0.64 -2.51
C GLY A 150 6.74 -0.17 -3.91
N SER A 151 6.73 1.14 -4.16
CA SER A 151 7.19 1.71 -5.45
C SER A 151 8.65 1.43 -5.76
N GLN A 152 9.51 1.36 -4.73
CA GLN A 152 10.92 0.99 -4.91
C GLN A 152 11.06 -0.52 -5.17
N ALA A 153 10.24 -1.35 -4.52
CA ALA A 153 10.23 -2.78 -4.80
C ALA A 153 9.79 -3.06 -6.25
N THR A 154 8.77 -2.36 -6.73
CA THR A 154 8.31 -2.43 -8.11
C THR A 154 9.38 -1.95 -9.10
N ALA A 155 10.07 -0.86 -8.78
CA ALA A 155 11.17 -0.34 -9.60
C ALA A 155 12.34 -1.32 -9.67
N ALA A 156 12.75 -1.92 -8.55
CA ALA A 156 13.81 -2.93 -8.51
C ALA A 156 13.44 -4.18 -9.33
N LEU A 157 12.16 -4.60 -9.28
CA LEU A 157 11.68 -5.70 -10.12
C LEU A 157 11.74 -5.35 -11.62
N ALA A 158 11.25 -4.15 -12.00
CA ALA A 158 11.29 -3.67 -13.38
C ALA A 158 12.72 -3.55 -13.92
N ALA A 159 13.67 -3.13 -13.05
CA ALA A 159 15.11 -3.06 -13.34
C ALA A 159 15.79 -4.45 -13.36
N ARG A 160 15.07 -5.55 -13.10
CA ARG A 160 15.59 -6.92 -13.04
C ARG A 160 16.64 -7.14 -11.92
N GLU A 161 16.62 -6.34 -10.88
CA GLU A 161 17.44 -6.53 -9.68
C GLU A 161 16.93 -7.69 -8.82
N ALA A 162 15.62 -7.96 -8.92
CA ALA A 162 14.96 -9.13 -8.37
C ALA A 162 14.19 -9.91 -9.45
N ASN A 163 13.82 -11.15 -9.17
CA ASN A 163 13.09 -12.03 -10.08
C ASN A 163 11.58 -12.09 -9.77
N ILE A 164 11.22 -11.81 -8.53
CA ILE A 164 9.83 -11.78 -8.05
C ILE A 164 9.68 -10.61 -7.07
N ALA A 165 8.55 -9.90 -7.17
CA ALA A 165 8.06 -9.01 -6.13
C ALA A 165 6.79 -9.58 -5.49
N VAL A 166 6.68 -9.46 -4.16
CA VAL A 166 5.46 -9.82 -3.42
C VAL A 166 5.06 -8.63 -2.54
N GLN A 167 3.88 -8.08 -2.81
CA GLN A 167 3.33 -6.91 -2.12
C GLN A 167 1.83 -6.75 -2.41
N PRO A 168 1.11 -5.73 -1.90
CA PRO A 168 -0.29 -5.52 -2.25
C PRO A 168 -0.52 -5.49 -3.76
N SER A 169 -1.55 -6.17 -4.23
CA SER A 169 -1.89 -6.21 -5.68
C SER A 169 -2.07 -4.82 -6.27
N SER A 170 -2.55 -3.87 -5.48
CA SER A 170 -2.70 -2.46 -5.88
C SER A 170 -1.39 -1.74 -6.24
N GLU A 171 -0.26 -2.27 -5.80
CA GLU A 171 1.07 -1.76 -6.15
C GLU A 171 1.74 -2.58 -7.26
N LEU A 172 1.06 -3.59 -7.83
CA LEU A 172 1.59 -4.48 -8.87
C LEU A 172 0.81 -4.39 -10.18
N VAL A 173 -0.50 -4.07 -10.12
CA VAL A 173 -1.32 -3.97 -11.32
C VAL A 173 -1.07 -2.66 -12.06
N ASN A 174 -1.14 -2.70 -13.39
CA ASN A 174 -0.97 -1.54 -14.28
C ASN A 174 0.38 -0.81 -14.11
N ILE A 175 1.43 -1.52 -13.71
CA ILE A 175 2.78 -0.97 -13.57
C ILE A 175 3.64 -1.39 -14.76
N SER A 176 4.25 -0.41 -15.42
CA SER A 176 5.15 -0.66 -16.55
C SER A 176 6.42 -1.41 -16.11
N GLY A 177 6.87 -2.34 -16.93
CA GLY A 177 8.09 -3.13 -16.69
C GLY A 177 7.92 -4.37 -15.84
N ILE A 178 6.71 -4.64 -15.35
CA ILE A 178 6.38 -5.86 -14.61
C ILE A 178 5.06 -6.49 -15.10
N ASP A 179 4.94 -7.79 -14.93
CA ASP A 179 3.73 -8.55 -15.23
C ASP A 179 3.14 -9.11 -13.92
N TYR A 180 1.95 -8.65 -13.58
CA TYR A 180 1.19 -9.21 -12.46
C TYR A 180 0.81 -10.67 -12.74
N VAL A 181 1.09 -11.57 -11.80
CA VAL A 181 0.80 -13.01 -11.91
C VAL A 181 -0.57 -13.32 -11.33
N GLY A 182 -0.85 -12.83 -10.13
CA GLY A 182 -2.09 -13.07 -9.42
C GLY A 182 -1.97 -12.86 -7.90
N PRO A 183 -3.08 -13.01 -7.17
CA PRO A 183 -3.09 -12.97 -5.71
C PRO A 183 -2.43 -14.22 -5.12
N LEU A 184 -1.94 -14.14 -3.88
CA LEU A 184 -1.45 -15.29 -3.15
C LEU A 184 -2.60 -16.29 -2.88
N PRO A 185 -2.30 -17.60 -2.68
CA PRO A 185 -3.29 -18.58 -2.26
C PRO A 185 -3.99 -18.16 -0.95
N ASN A 186 -5.30 -18.41 -0.84
CA ASN A 186 -6.11 -18.00 0.31
C ASN A 186 -5.55 -18.48 1.66
N SER A 187 -4.90 -19.64 1.70
CA SER A 187 -4.32 -20.23 2.92
C SER A 187 -3.13 -19.45 3.51
N ILE A 188 -2.53 -18.58 2.70
CA ILE A 188 -1.37 -17.74 3.06
C ILE A 188 -1.59 -16.27 2.68
N GLN A 189 -2.84 -15.90 2.38
CA GLN A 189 -3.18 -14.55 1.96
C GLN A 189 -3.20 -13.60 3.17
N LEU A 190 -2.65 -12.42 2.99
CA LEU A 190 -2.90 -11.25 3.84
C LEU A 190 -3.69 -10.23 3.02
N ILE A 191 -4.86 -9.88 3.50
CA ILE A 191 -5.67 -8.80 2.92
C ILE A 191 -5.44 -7.55 3.75
N GLN A 192 -4.75 -6.57 3.16
CA GLN A 192 -4.51 -5.29 3.81
C GLN A 192 -5.70 -4.34 3.60
N THR A 193 -6.23 -3.81 4.69
CA THR A 193 -7.22 -2.71 4.63
C THR A 193 -6.48 -1.37 4.64
N PHE A 194 -6.77 -0.52 3.68
CA PHE A 194 -6.32 0.87 3.64
C PHE A 194 -7.43 1.79 4.12
N ALA A 195 -7.07 2.69 5.01
CA ALA A 195 -7.99 3.62 5.65
C ALA A 195 -7.47 5.05 5.55
N ALA A 196 -8.40 6.01 5.57
CA ALA A 196 -8.11 7.42 5.72
C ALA A 196 -8.52 7.90 7.09
N ALA A 197 -7.78 8.88 7.64
CA ALA A 197 -8.12 9.50 8.91
C ALA A 197 -7.66 10.96 8.96
N ARG A 198 -8.33 11.77 9.78
CA ARG A 198 -7.92 13.17 10.02
C ARG A 198 -6.79 13.22 11.04
N VAL A 199 -5.77 14.00 10.72
CA VAL A 199 -4.64 14.24 11.64
C VAL A 199 -5.06 15.19 12.76
N MET A 200 -4.59 14.92 13.98
CA MET A 200 -4.84 15.77 15.15
C MET A 200 -4.27 17.18 14.91
N ASN A 201 -5.00 18.20 15.37
CA ASN A 201 -4.63 19.61 15.24
C ASN A 201 -4.57 20.17 13.79
N SER A 202 -5.16 19.46 12.81
CA SER A 202 -5.37 20.03 11.48
C SER A 202 -6.29 21.26 11.55
N SER A 203 -5.89 22.34 10.89
CA SER A 203 -6.71 23.55 10.73
C SER A 203 -7.78 23.41 9.63
N ASN A 204 -7.69 22.38 8.80
CA ASN A 204 -8.53 22.17 7.61
C ASN A 204 -9.56 21.05 7.81
N SER A 205 -10.09 20.90 9.03
CA SER A 205 -10.95 19.77 9.45
C SER A 205 -12.13 19.49 8.50
N GLU A 206 -12.84 20.51 8.03
CA GLU A 206 -13.98 20.33 7.11
C GLU A 206 -13.55 19.90 5.71
N ALA A 207 -12.45 20.44 5.19
CA ALA A 207 -11.90 20.03 3.90
C ALA A 207 -11.39 18.58 3.96
N ALA A 208 -10.75 18.19 5.06
CA ALA A 208 -10.29 16.83 5.32
C ALA A 208 -11.46 15.83 5.35
N LYS A 209 -12.56 16.18 6.04
CA LYS A 209 -13.79 15.38 6.09
C LYS A 209 -14.36 15.17 4.69
N LYS A 210 -14.50 16.24 3.90
CA LYS A 210 -15.00 16.16 2.51
C LYS A 210 -14.15 15.22 1.65
N LEU A 211 -12.82 15.27 1.78
CA LEU A 211 -11.95 14.37 1.02
C LEU A 211 -12.17 12.91 1.42
N ILE A 212 -12.23 12.60 2.72
CA ILE A 212 -12.45 11.23 3.22
C ILE A 212 -13.81 10.69 2.74
N GLU A 213 -14.87 11.51 2.85
CA GLU A 213 -16.21 11.17 2.36
C GLU A 213 -16.21 10.90 0.85
N TYR A 214 -15.49 11.71 0.07
CA TYR A 214 -15.38 11.51 -1.37
C TYR A 214 -14.64 10.21 -1.72
N LEU A 215 -13.51 9.92 -1.06
CA LEU A 215 -12.71 8.72 -1.29
C LEU A 215 -13.43 7.43 -0.85
N SER A 216 -14.38 7.49 0.06
CA SER A 216 -15.22 6.38 0.51
C SER A 216 -16.59 6.31 -0.17
N SER A 217 -16.87 7.24 -1.08
CA SER A 217 -18.15 7.30 -1.81
C SER A 217 -18.26 6.27 -2.94
N PRO A 218 -19.44 6.04 -3.49
CA PRO A 218 -19.62 5.18 -4.67
C PRO A 218 -18.76 5.57 -5.87
N ASN A 219 -18.36 6.83 -6.00
CA ASN A 219 -17.47 7.30 -7.08
C ASN A 219 -16.09 6.63 -7.05
N ALA A 220 -15.65 6.12 -5.89
CA ALA A 220 -14.38 5.43 -5.73
C ALA A 220 -14.42 3.96 -6.19
N ALA A 221 -15.61 3.39 -6.43
CA ALA A 221 -15.77 1.96 -6.68
C ALA A 221 -14.99 1.45 -7.91
N GLU A 222 -15.10 2.14 -9.03
CA GLU A 222 -14.40 1.79 -10.27
C GLU A 222 -12.87 1.96 -10.14
N PRO A 223 -12.34 3.11 -9.67
CA PRO A 223 -10.91 3.29 -9.44
C PRO A 223 -10.32 2.25 -8.48
N ILE A 224 -11.02 1.88 -7.42
CA ILE A 224 -10.59 0.85 -6.45
C ILE A 224 -10.45 -0.51 -7.15
N LYS A 225 -11.48 -0.96 -7.89
CA LYS A 225 -11.44 -2.25 -8.61
C LYS A 225 -10.35 -2.26 -9.67
N ASN A 226 -10.25 -1.19 -10.47
CA ASN A 226 -9.24 -1.07 -11.53
C ASN A 226 -7.82 -1.01 -10.95
N GLY A 227 -7.67 -0.55 -9.70
CA GLY A 227 -6.42 -0.59 -8.93
C GLY A 227 -6.11 -1.95 -8.30
N GLY A 228 -6.81 -3.02 -8.63
CA GLY A 228 -6.56 -4.36 -8.08
C GLY A 228 -6.96 -4.53 -6.61
N MET A 229 -7.91 -3.74 -6.14
CA MET A 229 -8.41 -3.74 -4.77
C MET A 229 -9.89 -4.16 -4.72
N ASN A 230 -10.33 -4.56 -3.53
CA ASN A 230 -11.73 -4.84 -3.22
C ASN A 230 -12.36 -3.67 -2.46
N LEU A 231 -13.65 -3.46 -2.67
CA LEU A 231 -14.42 -2.54 -1.84
C LEU A 231 -14.54 -3.07 -0.42
N VAL A 232 -14.52 -2.18 0.56
CA VAL A 232 -14.90 -2.51 1.93
C VAL A 232 -16.41 -2.76 1.96
N ARG A 233 -16.83 -3.85 2.60
CA ARG A 233 -18.25 -4.22 2.75
C ARG A 233 -18.82 -3.63 4.03
#